data_4a53406ed0b324b61ed7ca47830e160b
#
_entry.id   4a53406ed0b324b61ed7ca47830e160b
#
_cell.length_a   1.000
_cell.length_b   1.000
_cell.length_c   1.000
_cell.angle_alpha   90.00
_cell.angle_beta   90.00
_cell.angle_gamma   90.00
#
_symmetry.space_group_name_H-M   'P 1'
#
loop_
_entity.id
_entity.type
_entity.pdbx_description
1 polymer ?
#
loop_
_entity_poly.entity_id
_entity_poly.type
_entity_poly.pdbx_seq_one_letter_code
_entity_poly.pdbx_strand_id
1 'polypeptide(L)'
;MEFLITMRLSFSLAFITTLILLHVGIFLGYFLSLKHNLLTSLTEMLVYMPLVLPPSVLGFYLLLIFSPSSFLGAFLQDALNVKLVFSFQGLILGSVIFSLPFMVSPIKSALIYLPTSLKEASYSLGKGEYYTLFLSYSLTLNPVY
;
A
#
# COMPACT_ATOMS: atom_id res chain seq x y z
N MET A 1 17.23 -25.69 -14.04
CA MET A 1 15.91 -25.17 -14.47
C MET A 1 15.10 -24.56 -13.33
N GLU A 2 15.10 -25.17 -12.13
CA GLU A 2 14.32 -24.66 -10.99
C GLU A 2 14.70 -23.24 -10.53
N PHE A 3 15.99 -22.91 -10.56
CA PHE A 3 16.48 -21.58 -10.18
C PHE A 3 15.87 -20.44 -11.02
N LEU A 4 15.79 -20.62 -12.33
CA LEU A 4 15.20 -19.61 -13.23
C LEU A 4 13.69 -19.45 -13.01
N ILE A 5 12.99 -20.56 -12.71
CA ILE A 5 11.55 -20.53 -12.41
C ILE A 5 11.32 -19.76 -11.10
N THR A 6 12.11 -20.05 -10.07
CA THR A 6 12.01 -19.36 -8.77
C THR A 6 12.31 -17.86 -8.88
N MET A 7 13.37 -17.49 -9.63
CA MET A 7 13.69 -16.10 -9.90
C MET A 7 12.53 -15.38 -10.62
N ARG A 8 11.96 -16.00 -11.64
CA ARG A 8 10.84 -15.43 -12.40
C ARG A 8 9.62 -15.23 -11.51
N LEU A 9 9.28 -16.21 -10.65
CA LEU A 9 8.18 -16.09 -9.69
C LEU A 9 8.41 -14.96 -8.69
N SER A 10 9.60 -14.88 -8.11
CA SER A 10 9.95 -13.83 -7.15
C SER A 10 9.89 -12.44 -7.78
N PHE A 11 10.40 -12.31 -9.01
CA PHE A 11 10.38 -11.04 -9.74
C PHE A 11 8.95 -10.61 -10.11
N SER A 12 8.12 -11.56 -10.58
CA SER A 12 6.71 -11.32 -10.88
C SER A 12 5.94 -10.92 -9.63
N LEU A 13 6.17 -11.62 -8.51
CA LEU A 13 5.56 -11.27 -7.22
C LEU A 13 5.92 -9.85 -6.80
N ALA A 14 7.22 -9.52 -6.80
CA ALA A 14 7.70 -8.20 -6.42
C ALA A 14 7.13 -7.10 -7.32
N PHE A 15 7.12 -7.31 -8.63
CA PHE A 15 6.61 -6.33 -9.60
C PHE A 15 5.12 -6.06 -9.41
N ILE A 16 4.29 -7.12 -9.34
CA ILE A 16 2.85 -6.99 -9.17
C ILE A 16 2.52 -6.35 -7.81
N THR A 17 3.17 -6.81 -6.74
CA THR A 17 2.98 -6.26 -5.40
C THR A 17 3.34 -4.77 -5.35
N THR A 18 4.46 -4.37 -5.97
CA THR A 18 4.88 -2.96 -6.01
C THR A 18 3.89 -2.09 -6.79
N LEU A 19 3.37 -2.57 -7.92
CA LEU A 19 2.35 -1.83 -8.68
C LEU A 19 1.07 -1.61 -7.87
N ILE A 20 0.59 -2.64 -7.19
CA ILE A 20 -0.60 -2.54 -6.33
C ILE A 20 -0.32 -1.58 -5.17
N LEU A 21 0.83 -1.74 -4.50
CA LEU A 21 1.22 -0.88 -3.38
C LEU A 21 1.39 0.57 -3.78
N LEU A 22 1.91 0.85 -4.97
CA LEU A 22 2.06 2.21 -5.47
C LEU A 22 0.70 2.92 -5.54
N HIS A 23 -0.31 2.28 -6.15
CA HIS A 23 -1.63 2.86 -6.30
C HIS A 23 -2.36 2.98 -4.95
N VAL A 24 -2.40 1.88 -4.20
CA VAL A 24 -3.09 1.84 -2.89
C VAL A 24 -2.36 2.72 -1.88
N GLY A 25 -1.03 2.71 -1.87
CA GLY A 25 -0.21 3.50 -0.96
C GLY A 25 -0.34 5.01 -1.19
N ILE A 26 -0.36 5.46 -2.46
CA ILE A 26 -0.59 6.88 -2.78
C ILE A 26 -1.98 7.29 -2.34
N PHE A 27 -3.00 6.50 -2.65
CA PHE A 27 -4.38 6.79 -2.26
C PHE A 27 -4.55 6.86 -0.75
N LEU A 28 -4.07 5.86 -0.02
CA LEU A 28 -4.17 5.83 1.44
C LEU A 28 -3.28 6.88 2.11
N GLY A 29 -2.06 7.09 1.61
CA GLY A 29 -1.16 8.12 2.12
C GLY A 29 -1.76 9.52 1.99
N TYR A 30 -2.37 9.81 0.84
CA TYR A 30 -3.11 11.05 0.62
C TYR A 30 -4.33 11.17 1.56
N PHE A 31 -5.16 10.12 1.63
CA PHE A 31 -6.33 10.11 2.50
C PHE A 31 -5.97 10.34 3.97
N LEU A 32 -4.91 9.70 4.44
CA LEU A 32 -4.42 9.84 5.83
C LEU A 32 -3.68 11.17 6.10
N SER A 33 -3.26 11.90 5.05
CA SER A 33 -2.68 13.24 5.19
C SER A 33 -3.72 14.36 5.30
N LEU A 34 -4.98 14.06 4.98
CA LEU A 34 -6.10 14.97 5.14
C LEU A 34 -6.43 15.21 6.62
N LYS A 35 -7.53 15.90 6.90
CA LYS A 35 -7.96 16.26 8.26
C LYS A 35 -8.03 15.05 9.19
N HIS A 36 -7.55 15.21 10.43
CA HIS A 36 -7.65 14.23 11.51
C HIS A 36 -9.12 14.07 11.93
N ASN A 37 -9.76 13.03 11.41
CA ASN A 37 -11.11 12.60 11.76
C ASN A 37 -11.08 11.19 12.38
N LEU A 38 -12.13 10.78 13.05
CA LEU A 38 -12.24 9.42 13.60
C LEU A 38 -12.02 8.35 12.53
N LEU A 39 -12.54 8.56 11.31
CA LEU A 39 -12.35 7.65 10.18
C LEU A 39 -10.89 7.52 9.74
N THR A 40 -10.16 8.64 9.63
CA THR A 40 -8.74 8.61 9.28
C THR A 40 -7.91 7.94 10.37
N SER A 41 -8.25 8.15 11.65
CA SER A 41 -7.58 7.50 12.76
C SER A 41 -7.79 5.99 12.78
N LEU A 42 -9.02 5.52 12.53
CA LEU A 42 -9.33 4.10 12.42
C LEU A 42 -8.63 3.45 11.23
N THR A 43 -8.63 4.12 10.06
CA THR A 43 -7.92 3.63 8.87
C THR A 43 -6.42 3.56 9.13
N GLU A 44 -5.87 4.54 9.82
CA GLU A 44 -4.45 4.55 10.21
C GLU A 44 -4.09 3.37 11.09
N MET A 45 -4.90 3.09 12.11
CA MET A 45 -4.73 1.91 12.99
C MET A 45 -4.75 0.60 12.17
N LEU A 46 -5.68 0.45 11.25
CA LEU A 46 -5.77 -0.74 10.39
C LEU A 46 -4.57 -0.88 9.46
N VAL A 47 -4.10 0.22 8.86
CA VAL A 47 -2.91 0.22 7.99
C VAL A 47 -1.65 -0.19 8.75
N TYR A 48 -1.48 0.28 9.99
CA TYR A 48 -0.28 -0.01 10.79
C TYR A 48 -0.39 -1.28 11.63
N MET A 49 -1.56 -1.90 11.73
CA MET A 49 -1.78 -3.15 12.47
C MET A 49 -0.80 -4.28 12.09
N PRO A 50 -0.46 -4.50 10.78
CA PRO A 50 0.48 -5.54 10.39
C PRO A 50 1.90 -5.37 10.96
N LEU A 51 2.31 -4.14 11.30
CA LEU A 51 3.64 -3.90 11.90
C LEU A 51 3.74 -4.35 13.36
N VAL A 52 2.62 -4.37 14.06
CA VAL A 52 2.59 -4.76 15.49
C VAL A 52 2.63 -6.27 15.63
N LEU A 53 2.14 -7.00 14.63
CA LEU A 53 2.10 -8.46 14.66
C LEU A 53 3.41 -9.07 14.14
N PRO A 54 3.95 -10.09 14.80
CA PRO A 54 5.04 -10.88 14.22
C PRO A 54 4.61 -11.45 12.86
N PRO A 55 5.51 -11.47 11.85
CA PRO A 55 5.17 -11.93 10.49
C PRO A 55 4.56 -13.33 10.42
N SER A 56 5.01 -14.25 11.28
CA SER A 56 4.47 -15.61 11.40
C SER A 56 3.03 -15.62 11.91
N VAL A 57 2.71 -14.76 12.86
CA VAL A 57 1.36 -14.63 13.43
C VAL A 57 0.43 -14.03 12.40
N LEU A 58 0.87 -12.97 11.71
CA LEU A 58 0.10 -12.37 10.61
C LEU A 58 -0.19 -13.41 9.52
N GLY A 59 0.82 -14.15 9.08
CA GLY A 59 0.66 -15.21 8.08
C GLY A 59 -0.34 -16.27 8.52
N PHE A 60 -0.31 -16.69 9.78
CA PHE A 60 -1.27 -17.64 10.34
C PHE A 60 -2.72 -17.10 10.32
N TYR A 61 -2.93 -15.85 10.73
CA TYR A 61 -4.25 -15.21 10.67
C TYR A 61 -4.76 -15.07 9.24
N LEU A 62 -3.89 -14.71 8.28
CA LEU A 62 -4.28 -14.65 6.88
C LEU A 62 -4.69 -16.02 6.34
N LEU A 63 -3.98 -17.09 6.72
CA LEU A 63 -4.38 -18.47 6.36
C LEU A 63 -5.75 -18.84 6.94
N LEU A 64 -6.03 -18.47 8.19
CA LEU A 64 -7.33 -18.72 8.81
C LEU A 64 -8.46 -17.95 8.13
N ILE A 65 -8.25 -16.66 7.87
CA ILE A 65 -9.25 -15.75 7.28
C ILE A 65 -9.59 -16.18 5.85
N PHE A 66 -8.58 -16.57 5.06
CA PHE A 66 -8.75 -16.96 3.66
C PHE A 66 -8.91 -18.47 3.44
N SER A 67 -8.97 -19.26 4.52
CA SER A 67 -9.28 -20.68 4.43
C SER A 67 -10.63 -20.91 3.76
N PRO A 68 -10.76 -21.94 2.92
CA PRO A 68 -12.07 -22.32 2.33
C PRO A 68 -13.17 -22.61 3.36
N SER A 69 -12.78 -22.92 4.59
CA SER A 69 -13.72 -23.14 5.72
C SER A 69 -14.18 -21.84 6.39
N SER A 70 -13.55 -20.71 6.10
CA SER A 70 -13.96 -19.40 6.62
C SER A 70 -15.01 -18.76 5.72
N PHE A 71 -15.81 -17.84 6.30
CA PHE A 71 -16.83 -17.10 5.56
C PHE A 71 -16.24 -16.31 4.38
N LEU A 72 -15.12 -15.60 4.60
CA LEU A 72 -14.46 -14.81 3.57
C LEU A 72 -13.77 -15.68 2.52
N GLY A 73 -13.11 -16.76 2.92
CA GLY A 73 -12.46 -17.67 2.00
C GLY A 73 -13.45 -18.43 1.12
N ALA A 74 -14.56 -18.90 1.70
CA ALA A 74 -15.66 -19.54 0.95
C ALA A 74 -16.28 -18.55 -0.05
N PHE A 75 -16.60 -17.34 0.40
CA PHE A 75 -17.16 -16.30 -0.47
C PHE A 75 -16.24 -15.96 -1.66
N LEU A 76 -14.94 -15.82 -1.45
CA LEU A 76 -13.98 -15.53 -2.52
C LEU A 76 -13.83 -16.72 -3.48
N GLN A 77 -13.90 -17.93 -2.97
CA GLN A 77 -13.84 -19.13 -3.80
C GLN A 77 -15.10 -19.30 -4.64
N ASP A 78 -16.29 -19.08 -4.06
CA ASP A 78 -17.57 -19.28 -4.75
C ASP A 78 -17.90 -18.12 -5.70
N ALA A 79 -17.62 -16.86 -5.31
CA ALA A 79 -17.95 -15.70 -6.12
C ALA A 79 -16.90 -15.39 -7.21
N LEU A 80 -15.62 -15.57 -6.92
CA LEU A 80 -14.50 -15.17 -7.81
C LEU A 80 -13.71 -16.36 -8.34
N ASN A 81 -14.02 -17.57 -7.91
CA ASN A 81 -13.28 -18.81 -8.24
C ASN A 81 -11.76 -18.71 -7.94
N VAL A 82 -11.40 -17.94 -6.89
CA VAL A 82 -10.02 -17.67 -6.49
C VAL A 82 -9.70 -18.38 -5.19
N LYS A 83 -8.75 -19.31 -5.22
CA LYS A 83 -8.14 -19.91 -4.03
C LYS A 83 -6.98 -19.04 -3.59
N LEU A 84 -7.06 -18.44 -2.38
CA LEU A 84 -5.98 -17.60 -1.83
C LEU A 84 -4.96 -18.43 -1.04
N VAL A 85 -5.41 -19.47 -0.34
CA VAL A 85 -4.51 -20.30 0.47
C VAL A 85 -3.57 -21.12 -0.43
N PHE A 86 -2.26 -21.04 -0.15
CA PHE A 86 -1.19 -21.68 -0.91
C PHE A 86 -1.22 -21.41 -2.43
N SER A 87 -1.58 -20.18 -2.81
CA SER A 87 -1.63 -19.74 -4.20
C SER A 87 -0.76 -18.49 -4.42
N PHE A 88 -0.42 -18.21 -5.69
CA PHE A 88 0.30 -17.01 -6.06
C PHE A 88 -0.46 -15.72 -5.72
N GLN A 89 -1.80 -15.74 -5.88
CA GLN A 89 -2.67 -14.63 -5.50
C GLN A 89 -2.65 -14.37 -3.99
N GLY A 90 -2.62 -15.45 -3.19
CA GLY A 90 -2.48 -15.33 -1.74
C GLY A 90 -1.14 -14.75 -1.32
N LEU A 91 -0.05 -15.10 -2.03
CA LEU A 91 1.27 -14.50 -1.78
C LEU A 91 1.27 -12.99 -2.11
N ILE A 92 0.65 -12.58 -3.23
CA ILE A 92 0.52 -11.16 -3.56
C ILE A 92 -0.24 -10.43 -2.46
N LEU A 93 -1.39 -10.95 -2.05
CA LEU A 93 -2.25 -10.32 -1.05
C LEU A 93 -1.56 -10.22 0.31
N GLY A 94 -0.91 -11.28 0.77
CA GLY A 94 -0.11 -11.27 1.99
C GLY A 94 1.04 -10.27 1.93
N SER A 95 1.75 -10.20 0.80
CA SER A 95 2.84 -9.25 0.58
C SER A 95 2.34 -7.81 0.56
N VAL A 96 1.19 -7.53 -0.06
CA VAL A 96 0.56 -6.21 -0.06
C VAL A 96 0.19 -5.79 1.36
N ILE A 97 -0.50 -6.65 2.12
CA ILE A 97 -0.93 -6.33 3.49
C ILE A 97 0.27 -6.03 4.39
N PHE A 98 1.32 -6.86 4.32
CA PHE A 98 2.52 -6.69 5.13
C PHE A 98 3.32 -5.43 4.75
N SER A 99 3.42 -5.12 3.46
CA SER A 99 4.22 -4.00 2.95
C SER A 99 3.47 -2.67 2.91
N LEU A 100 2.16 -2.68 3.08
CA LEU A 100 1.29 -1.50 3.02
C LEU A 100 1.75 -0.35 3.94
N PRO A 101 2.05 -0.57 5.24
CA PRO A 101 2.50 0.51 6.12
C PRO A 101 3.83 1.13 5.67
N PHE A 102 4.74 0.34 5.11
CA PHE A 102 6.04 0.83 4.63
C PHE A 102 5.90 1.75 3.41
N MET A 103 4.84 1.58 2.63
CA MET A 103 4.55 2.46 1.49
C MET A 103 3.75 3.69 1.91
N VAL A 104 2.77 3.53 2.79
CA VAL A 104 1.87 4.62 3.23
C VAL A 104 2.60 5.63 4.11
N SER A 105 3.47 5.18 5.02
CA SER A 105 4.16 6.04 5.99
C SER A 105 4.99 7.16 5.34
N PRO A 106 5.92 6.89 4.42
CA PRO A 106 6.72 7.94 3.79
C PRO A 106 5.86 8.88 2.93
N ILE A 107 4.83 8.36 2.24
CA ILE A 107 3.93 9.19 1.43
C ILE A 107 3.14 10.14 2.33
N LYS A 108 2.53 9.64 3.41
CA LYS A 108 1.82 10.46 4.38
C LYS A 108 2.74 11.55 4.96
N SER A 109 3.94 11.17 5.37
CA SER A 109 4.92 12.11 5.95
C SER A 109 5.32 13.18 4.95
N ALA A 110 5.63 12.82 3.71
CA ALA A 110 5.95 13.78 2.66
C ALA A 110 4.84 14.80 2.43
N LEU A 111 3.58 14.36 2.46
CA LEU A 111 2.41 15.22 2.28
C LEU A 111 2.15 16.17 3.45
N ILE A 112 2.36 15.70 4.68
CA ILE A 112 2.17 16.52 5.89
C ILE A 112 3.25 17.61 5.99
N TYR A 113 4.50 17.26 5.68
CA TYR A 113 5.64 18.19 5.78
C TYR A 113 5.83 19.08 4.54
N LEU A 114 4.94 19.02 3.56
CA LEU A 114 4.96 19.92 2.41
C LEU A 114 4.77 21.38 2.86
N PRO A 115 5.73 22.28 2.56
CA PRO A 115 5.61 23.69 2.88
C PRO A 115 4.34 24.29 2.26
N THR A 116 3.61 25.07 3.04
CA THR A 116 2.38 25.74 2.59
C THR A 116 2.62 26.65 1.38
N SER A 117 3.82 27.27 1.32
CA SER A 117 4.25 28.10 0.19
C SER A 117 4.26 27.35 -1.15
N LEU A 118 4.62 26.07 -1.16
CA LEU A 118 4.59 25.25 -2.39
C LEU A 118 3.15 24.93 -2.80
N LYS A 119 2.26 24.70 -1.83
CA LYS A 119 0.84 24.51 -2.11
C LYS A 119 0.22 25.77 -2.70
N GLU A 120 0.47 26.93 -2.10
CA GLU A 120 -0.02 28.22 -2.57
C GLU A 120 0.52 28.58 -3.96
N ALA A 121 1.81 28.32 -4.22
CA ALA A 121 2.41 28.55 -5.53
C ALA A 121 1.80 27.66 -6.62
N SER A 122 1.45 26.41 -6.32
CA SER A 122 0.81 25.53 -7.29
C SER A 122 -0.64 25.93 -7.58
N TYR A 123 -1.38 26.37 -6.56
CA TYR A 123 -2.74 26.89 -6.74
C TYR A 123 -2.76 28.18 -7.55
N SER A 124 -1.79 29.09 -7.34
CA SER A 124 -1.67 30.33 -8.14
C SER A 124 -1.34 30.06 -9.61
N LEU A 125 -0.71 28.92 -9.91
CA LEU A 125 -0.45 28.45 -11.27
C LEU A 125 -1.61 27.67 -11.89
N GLY A 126 -2.76 27.59 -11.20
CA GLY A 126 -3.96 26.88 -11.67
C GLY A 126 -3.80 25.35 -11.78
N LYS A 127 -2.83 24.78 -11.08
CA LYS A 127 -2.52 23.34 -11.13
C LYS A 127 -3.08 22.64 -9.90
N GLY A 128 -3.72 21.49 -10.12
CA GLY A 128 -4.34 20.69 -9.06
C GLY A 128 -3.33 19.99 -8.15
N GLU A 129 -3.83 19.45 -7.03
CA GLU A 129 -3.03 18.82 -5.96
C GLU A 129 -2.06 17.72 -6.45
N TYR A 130 -2.44 16.93 -7.45
CA TYR A 130 -1.60 15.87 -8.02
C TYR A 130 -0.32 16.42 -8.70
N TYR A 131 -0.44 17.56 -9.35
CA TYR A 131 0.71 18.22 -9.96
C TYR A 131 1.65 18.80 -8.92
N THR A 132 1.10 19.30 -7.82
CA THR A 132 1.87 19.78 -6.66
C THR A 132 2.71 18.68 -6.04
N LEU A 133 2.15 17.47 -5.93
CA LEU A 133 2.86 16.30 -5.44
C LEU A 133 4.03 15.92 -6.34
N PHE A 134 3.81 15.89 -7.66
CA PHE A 134 4.85 15.56 -8.63
C PHE A 134 5.96 16.62 -8.67
N LEU A 135 5.60 17.89 -8.62
CA LEU A 135 6.54 19.01 -8.61
C LEU A 135 7.39 19.03 -7.31
N SER A 136 6.75 18.80 -6.17
CA SER A 136 7.41 18.69 -4.88
C SER A 136 8.43 17.56 -4.85
N TYR A 137 8.06 16.39 -5.39
CA TYR A 137 8.96 15.25 -5.51
C TYR A 137 10.17 15.57 -6.40
N SER A 138 9.96 16.25 -7.55
CA SER A 138 11.04 16.62 -8.46
C SER A 138 11.98 17.69 -7.88
N LEU A 139 11.46 18.62 -7.09
CA LEU A 139 12.26 19.65 -6.41
C LEU A 139 13.07 19.09 -5.22
N THR A 140 12.54 18.08 -4.54
CA THR A 140 13.26 17.41 -3.44
C THR A 140 14.42 16.55 -3.95
N LEU A 141 14.28 15.99 -5.17
CA LEU A 141 15.35 15.21 -5.80
C LEU A 141 16.43 16.05 -6.45
N ASN A 142 16.18 17.31 -6.73
CA ASN A 142 17.15 18.23 -7.32
C ASN A 142 17.27 19.49 -6.46
N PRO A 143 18.01 19.44 -5.33
CA PRO A 143 18.25 20.61 -4.51
C PRO A 143 19.20 21.55 -5.28
N VAL A 144 18.64 22.38 -6.13
CA VAL A 144 19.37 23.54 -6.66
C VAL A 144 19.33 24.61 -5.58
N TYR A 145 20.37 24.58 -4.72
CA TYR A 145 20.79 25.56 -3.70
C TYR A 145 19.74 26.09 -2.72
#